data_eb0ac69013818c5f0a63687b445d3ffd
#
_entry.id   eb0ac69013818c5f0a63687b445d3ffd
#
_cell.length_a   1.000
_cell.length_b   1.000
_cell.length_c   1.000
_cell.angle_alpha   90.00
_cell.angle_beta   90.00
_cell.angle_gamma   90.00
#
_symmetry.space_group_name_H-M   'P 1'
#
loop_
_entity.id
_entity.type
_entity.pdbx_description
1 polymer ?
#
loop_
_entity_poly.entity_id
_entity_poly.type
_entity_poly.pdbx_seq_one_letter_code
_entity_poly.pdbx_strand_id
1 'polypeptide(L)'
;MKRRFTTPTHVGNITIGGGAPIRVQSMTTTNTNDTEACVAQAKRIISAGGELVRLTTQGRREAENMKNISAALKAEGIMTPLVADVHFNANVADIAAKYCEKVRVNPGNYVDPARTFKHLEYTDEEYQAELKRIEERFVPFLNICKEHHTAVRIGVNHGSLSDRIMSRYGDTPEDIVESCMEFLRICKRENFNDVVLSIKASNTVVMVTSVRLLVKAMDKEDMHYPLHLGVTEAGEGEDGRIKSAVGIGALLSEGIGDTIRVSLSEEPENEIPVAKKLIATPTPLPLPEERGDVTDVKSENLSSPLSPSDIPSTPLSPSVPPHTVARWIKDDVLYVALNEDDADDVKLYAAMWAGAPLIDGKAHELVIYNKGEVISSSEELRVKSEEFKLREANRDCQSNGNPDSSLFTLHSSLADLSASILQAARVRFTKTEYISCPGCGRTLYDLQGTIARIKAAVSKAAETNPRFKTLKIGIMGCIVNGPGEMADADYGYVGAGPNKISLYKGKECVEKAIPEAEAVQKLLDFIEKDA
;
A
#
# COMPACT_ATOMS: atom_id res chain seq x y z
N MET A 1 15.90 1.39 -14.98
CA MET A 1 14.76 2.27 -15.40
C MET A 1 15.09 3.72 -15.10
N LYS A 2 14.73 4.67 -15.96
CA LYS A 2 14.96 6.09 -15.70
C LYS A 2 13.89 6.57 -14.71
N ARG A 3 14.30 7.03 -13.53
CA ARG A 3 13.37 7.62 -12.55
C ARG A 3 12.80 8.93 -13.10
N ARG A 4 11.54 9.20 -12.75
CA ARG A 4 10.90 10.50 -13.01
C ARG A 4 11.75 11.61 -12.40
N PHE A 5 11.93 12.71 -13.13
CA PHE A 5 12.55 13.89 -12.56
C PHE A 5 11.67 14.48 -11.45
N THR A 6 12.29 14.76 -10.30
CA THR A 6 11.65 15.46 -9.18
C THR A 6 12.59 16.50 -8.62
N THR A 7 12.04 17.58 -8.07
CA THR A 7 12.81 18.59 -7.34
C THR A 7 13.30 18.01 -6.02
N PRO A 8 14.51 18.38 -5.57
CA PRO A 8 14.99 17.94 -4.26
C PRO A 8 14.18 18.60 -3.13
N THR A 9 13.79 17.83 -2.13
CA THR A 9 13.21 18.28 -0.87
C THR A 9 14.16 17.95 0.26
N HIS A 10 14.54 18.94 1.06
CA HIS A 10 15.44 18.77 2.18
C HIS A 10 14.65 18.43 3.45
N VAL A 11 15.05 17.38 4.15
CA VAL A 11 14.45 16.93 5.40
C VAL A 11 15.56 16.68 6.40
N GLY A 12 15.86 17.68 7.22
CA GLY A 12 17.02 17.62 8.11
C GLY A 12 18.32 17.37 7.31
N ASN A 13 18.99 16.27 7.60
CA ASN A 13 20.26 15.89 6.98
C ASN A 13 20.11 15.00 5.72
N ILE A 14 18.88 14.76 5.24
CA ILE A 14 18.65 13.93 4.05
C ILE A 14 17.93 14.71 2.95
N THR A 15 18.08 14.23 1.72
CA THR A 15 17.36 14.74 0.55
C THR A 15 16.41 13.66 0.03
N ILE A 16 15.20 14.05 -0.33
CA ILE A 16 14.16 13.24 -0.99
C ILE A 16 13.94 13.80 -2.40
N GLY A 17 13.94 12.97 -3.43
CA GLY A 17 13.86 13.42 -4.82
C GLY A 17 15.18 13.98 -5.35
N GLY A 18 15.15 14.73 -6.45
CA GLY A 18 16.34 15.32 -7.06
C GLY A 18 17.41 14.31 -7.48
N GLY A 19 17.05 13.07 -7.76
CA GLY A 19 18.00 12.00 -8.08
C GLY A 19 18.63 11.30 -6.87
N ALA A 20 18.31 11.71 -5.62
CA ALA A 20 18.76 11.04 -4.40
C ALA A 20 18.22 9.59 -4.33
N PRO A 21 18.86 8.69 -3.55
CA PRO A 21 18.32 7.35 -3.30
C PRO A 21 16.88 7.37 -2.76
N ILE A 22 16.09 6.35 -3.10
CA ILE A 22 14.73 6.20 -2.54
C ILE A 22 14.84 5.98 -1.03
N ARG A 23 14.16 6.79 -0.24
CA ARG A 23 14.23 6.77 1.22
C ARG A 23 13.20 5.84 1.84
N VAL A 24 13.60 5.09 2.85
CA VAL A 24 12.74 4.18 3.60
C VAL A 24 12.28 4.83 4.90
N GLN A 25 10.96 4.89 5.09
CA GLN A 25 10.33 5.44 6.29
C GLN A 25 9.49 4.38 7.00
N SER A 26 9.46 4.40 8.35
CA SER A 26 8.44 3.72 9.13
C SER A 26 7.81 4.65 10.17
N MET A 27 6.91 4.14 11.00
CA MET A 27 6.12 4.93 11.95
C MET A 27 6.01 4.21 13.29
N THR A 28 6.21 4.94 14.39
CA THR A 28 6.01 4.38 15.73
C THR A 28 4.55 4.05 16.02
N THR A 29 4.33 3.05 16.84
CA THR A 29 3.02 2.67 17.39
C THR A 29 2.82 3.16 18.83
N THR A 30 3.87 3.67 19.47
CA THR A 30 3.90 4.18 20.83
C THR A 30 3.08 5.47 21.00
N ASN A 31 2.63 5.70 22.21
CA ASN A 31 2.04 7.01 22.57
C ASN A 31 3.11 8.10 22.53
N THR A 32 2.92 9.13 21.71
CA THR A 32 3.92 10.19 21.49
C THR A 32 4.14 11.06 22.75
N ASN A 33 3.29 10.97 23.77
CA ASN A 33 3.55 11.59 25.07
C ASN A 33 4.54 10.80 25.95
N ASP A 34 4.85 9.55 25.58
CA ASP A 34 5.85 8.72 26.25
C ASP A 34 7.18 8.82 25.48
N THR A 35 8.06 9.68 25.97
CA THR A 35 9.36 9.95 25.34
C THR A 35 10.24 8.71 25.30
N GLU A 36 10.31 7.94 26.38
CA GLU A 36 11.18 6.76 26.49
C GLU A 36 10.74 5.66 25.53
N ALA A 37 9.45 5.33 25.50
CA ALA A 37 8.90 4.35 24.59
C ALA A 37 9.10 4.75 23.12
N CYS A 38 8.88 6.04 22.78
CA CYS A 38 9.09 6.56 21.43
C CYS A 38 10.55 6.50 21.00
N VAL A 39 11.49 6.88 21.85
CA VAL A 39 12.92 6.81 21.58
C VAL A 39 13.36 5.35 21.38
N ALA A 40 12.94 4.46 22.27
CA ALA A 40 13.26 3.03 22.16
C ALA A 40 12.77 2.41 20.84
N GLN A 41 11.53 2.69 20.44
CA GLN A 41 10.97 2.17 19.19
C GLN A 41 11.61 2.85 17.96
N ALA A 42 11.87 4.16 18.01
CA ALA A 42 12.58 4.86 16.95
C ALA A 42 13.97 4.25 16.71
N LYS A 43 14.71 3.92 17.77
CA LYS A 43 16.02 3.25 17.68
C LYS A 43 15.92 1.88 17.01
N ARG A 44 14.89 1.07 17.29
CA ARG A 44 14.68 -0.22 16.61
C ARG A 44 14.43 -0.03 15.11
N ILE A 45 13.55 0.92 14.73
CA ILE A 45 13.30 1.29 13.33
C ILE A 45 14.59 1.72 12.63
N ILE A 46 15.38 2.59 13.26
CA ILE A 46 16.64 3.10 12.71
C ILE A 46 17.67 1.97 12.59
N SER A 47 17.80 1.11 13.60
CA SER A 47 18.71 -0.04 13.58
C SER A 47 18.37 -1.03 12.47
N ALA A 48 17.10 -1.20 12.12
CA ALA A 48 16.67 -1.97 10.95
C ALA A 48 17.02 -1.27 9.62
N GLY A 49 17.36 0.04 9.68
CA GLY A 49 17.79 0.90 8.58
C GLY A 49 16.69 1.81 8.04
N GLY A 50 15.73 2.18 8.88
CA GLY A 50 14.81 3.27 8.61
C GLY A 50 15.54 4.61 8.57
N GLU A 51 15.26 5.40 7.53
CA GLU A 51 15.92 6.69 7.30
C GLU A 51 15.07 7.89 7.75
N LEU A 52 13.78 7.66 8.01
CA LEU A 52 12.85 8.62 8.62
C LEU A 52 11.94 7.88 9.61
N VAL A 53 11.69 8.50 10.75
CA VAL A 53 10.76 7.96 11.75
C VAL A 53 9.57 8.91 11.91
N ARG A 54 8.35 8.39 11.68
CA ARG A 54 7.11 9.17 11.82
C ARG A 54 6.42 8.86 13.14
N LEU A 55 5.95 9.90 13.83
CA LEU A 55 5.23 9.81 15.09
C LEU A 55 3.84 10.42 14.95
N THR A 56 2.85 9.80 15.57
CA THR A 56 1.49 10.34 15.63
C THR A 56 1.46 11.61 16.48
N THR A 57 0.87 12.68 15.95
CA THR A 57 0.82 13.98 16.65
C THR A 57 -0.61 14.50 16.60
N GLN A 58 -1.42 14.13 17.61
CA GLN A 58 -2.86 14.41 17.65
C GLN A 58 -3.19 15.76 18.27
N GLY A 59 -2.39 16.16 19.26
CA GLY A 59 -2.65 17.34 20.06
C GLY A 59 -1.39 18.12 20.40
N ARG A 60 -1.60 19.19 21.14
CA ARG A 60 -0.54 20.11 21.56
C ARG A 60 0.56 19.40 22.35
N ARG A 61 0.19 18.48 23.26
CA ARG A 61 1.15 17.77 24.12
C ARG A 61 2.12 16.91 23.30
N GLU A 62 1.60 16.15 22.35
CA GLU A 62 2.41 15.34 21.45
C GLU A 62 3.32 16.22 20.58
N ALA A 63 2.81 17.34 20.07
CA ALA A 63 3.60 18.27 19.25
C ALA A 63 4.76 18.90 20.06
N GLU A 64 4.50 19.30 21.30
CA GLU A 64 5.52 19.83 22.22
C GLU A 64 6.53 18.74 22.62
N ASN A 65 6.07 17.49 22.82
CA ASN A 65 6.94 16.37 23.20
C ASN A 65 7.89 15.92 22.08
N MET A 66 7.59 16.25 20.81
CA MET A 66 8.53 16.03 19.71
C MET A 66 9.92 16.64 20.01
N LYS A 67 9.96 17.77 20.72
CA LYS A 67 11.20 18.40 21.18
C LYS A 67 12.03 17.47 22.08
N ASN A 68 11.37 16.81 23.05
CA ASN A 68 12.05 15.93 24.00
C ASN A 68 12.55 14.66 23.32
N ILE A 69 11.73 14.06 22.43
CA ILE A 69 12.10 12.88 21.65
C ILE A 69 13.28 13.19 20.74
N SER A 70 13.25 14.32 20.00
CA SER A 70 14.35 14.76 19.15
C SER A 70 15.63 15.01 19.95
N ALA A 71 15.52 15.69 21.10
CA ALA A 71 16.66 15.97 21.98
C ALA A 71 17.30 14.69 22.52
N ALA A 72 16.49 13.71 22.95
CA ALA A 72 16.98 12.43 23.47
C ALA A 72 17.73 11.62 22.38
N LEU A 73 17.19 11.54 21.17
CA LEU A 73 17.88 10.89 20.04
C LEU A 73 19.19 11.59 19.67
N LYS A 74 19.19 12.92 19.59
CA LYS A 74 20.37 13.74 19.26
C LYS A 74 21.46 13.64 20.34
N ALA A 75 21.09 13.49 21.62
CA ALA A 75 22.04 13.27 22.71
C ALA A 75 22.80 11.95 22.57
N GLU A 76 22.24 10.96 21.89
CA GLU A 76 22.88 9.68 21.53
C GLU A 76 23.58 9.72 20.15
N GLY A 77 23.68 10.90 19.51
CA GLY A 77 24.28 11.05 18.18
C GLY A 77 23.39 10.61 17.02
N ILE A 78 22.10 10.34 17.26
CA ILE A 78 21.15 9.91 16.24
C ILE A 78 20.53 11.15 15.60
N MET A 79 20.81 11.37 14.31
CA MET A 79 20.37 12.53 13.54
C MET A 79 19.27 12.18 12.52
N THR A 80 18.66 11.00 12.63
CA THR A 80 17.57 10.57 11.74
C THR A 80 16.39 11.52 11.86
N PRO A 81 15.88 12.08 10.73
CA PRO A 81 14.77 13.04 10.75
C PRO A 81 13.49 12.45 11.32
N LEU A 82 12.84 13.24 12.16
CA LEU A 82 11.52 12.94 12.71
C LEU A 82 10.42 13.58 11.87
N VAL A 83 9.28 12.87 11.75
CA VAL A 83 8.12 13.33 11.00
C VAL A 83 6.91 13.36 11.92
N ALA A 84 6.31 14.54 12.14
CA ALA A 84 5.05 14.67 12.85
C ALA A 84 3.86 14.34 11.92
N ASP A 85 2.98 13.43 12.34
CA ASP A 85 1.77 13.05 11.60
C ASP A 85 0.55 13.73 12.21
N VAL A 86 0.19 14.89 11.67
CA VAL A 86 -0.88 15.75 12.18
C VAL A 86 -2.19 15.50 11.45
N HIS A 87 -3.27 15.42 12.23
CA HIS A 87 -4.66 15.29 11.76
C HIS A 87 -5.58 16.23 12.55
N PHE A 88 -6.65 16.72 11.90
CA PHE A 88 -7.77 17.48 12.46
C PHE A 88 -7.46 18.84 13.10
N ASN A 89 -6.23 19.18 13.36
CA ASN A 89 -5.90 20.41 14.07
C ASN A 89 -4.67 21.10 13.47
N ALA A 90 -4.92 22.10 12.65
CA ALA A 90 -3.87 22.85 11.98
C ALA A 90 -2.90 23.52 12.97
N ASN A 91 -3.36 23.95 14.16
CA ASN A 91 -2.50 24.58 15.16
C ASN A 91 -1.45 23.60 15.73
N VAL A 92 -1.75 22.31 15.72
CA VAL A 92 -0.79 21.26 16.12
C VAL A 92 0.35 21.18 15.10
N ALA A 93 0.07 21.39 13.82
CA ALA A 93 1.10 21.44 12.77
C ALA A 93 2.06 22.61 12.98
N ASP A 94 1.56 23.79 13.36
CA ASP A 94 2.38 24.97 13.66
C ASP A 94 3.37 24.71 14.80
N ILE A 95 2.93 24.00 15.84
CA ILE A 95 3.78 23.65 16.97
C ILE A 95 4.82 22.60 16.55
N ALA A 96 4.36 21.53 15.87
CA ALA A 96 5.22 20.43 15.45
C ALA A 96 6.32 20.90 14.50
N ALA A 97 6.03 21.86 13.60
CA ALA A 97 7.00 22.41 12.66
C ALA A 97 8.24 23.02 13.32
N LYS A 98 8.15 23.40 14.59
CA LYS A 98 9.27 23.97 15.35
C LYS A 98 10.23 22.91 15.90
N TYR A 99 9.85 21.64 15.91
CA TYR A 99 10.55 20.60 16.66
C TYR A 99 10.88 19.33 15.86
N CYS A 100 10.45 19.25 14.60
CA CYS A 100 10.76 18.11 13.73
C CYS A 100 11.14 18.57 12.33
N GLU A 101 11.82 17.69 11.61
CA GLU A 101 12.35 18.00 10.29
C GLU A 101 11.30 17.92 9.17
N LYS A 102 10.16 17.29 9.45
CA LYS A 102 9.02 17.23 8.50
C LYS A 102 7.69 17.14 9.22
N VAL A 103 6.68 17.86 8.73
CA VAL A 103 5.29 17.74 9.19
C VAL A 103 4.43 17.16 8.07
N ARG A 104 3.64 16.14 8.37
CA ARG A 104 2.58 15.69 7.47
C ARG A 104 1.26 16.33 7.85
N VAL A 105 0.65 16.98 6.88
CA VAL A 105 -0.73 17.45 6.95
C VAL A 105 -1.62 16.63 6.01
N ASN A 106 -2.90 16.47 6.38
CA ASN A 106 -3.87 15.78 5.56
C ASN A 106 -4.90 16.78 5.03
N PRO A 107 -4.90 17.08 3.72
CA PRO A 107 -5.87 17.99 3.11
C PRO A 107 -7.32 17.75 3.52
N GLY A 108 -7.74 16.49 3.59
CA GLY A 108 -9.10 16.11 3.91
C GLY A 108 -9.58 16.46 5.33
N ASN A 109 -8.67 16.87 6.24
CA ASN A 109 -9.02 17.24 7.62
C ASN A 109 -8.09 18.28 8.25
N TYR A 110 -7.38 19.05 7.44
CA TYR A 110 -6.49 20.12 7.92
C TYR A 110 -7.25 21.40 8.25
N VAL A 111 -8.14 21.82 7.35
CA VAL A 111 -9.06 22.97 7.53
C VAL A 111 -10.51 22.51 7.46
N ASP A 112 -10.78 21.57 6.56
CA ASP A 112 -12.10 20.95 6.44
C ASP A 112 -12.41 20.11 7.68
N PRO A 113 -13.69 20.00 8.08
CA PRO A 113 -14.08 19.12 9.19
C PRO A 113 -13.85 17.64 8.84
N ALA A 114 -13.81 16.81 9.87
CA ALA A 114 -13.75 15.37 9.68
C ALA A 114 -14.91 14.88 8.79
N ARG A 115 -14.60 13.93 7.88
CA ARG A 115 -15.57 13.33 6.97
C ARG A 115 -16.79 12.77 7.72
N THR A 116 -17.97 13.15 7.27
CA THR A 116 -19.26 12.71 7.82
C THR A 116 -20.09 11.92 6.79
N PHE A 117 -19.59 11.75 5.57
CA PHE A 117 -20.26 11.12 4.42
C PHE A 117 -21.54 11.85 3.98
N LYS A 118 -21.58 13.16 4.19
CA LYS A 118 -22.69 14.01 3.76
C LYS A 118 -22.39 14.62 2.39
N HIS A 119 -23.41 14.67 1.55
CA HIS A 119 -23.34 15.45 0.33
C HIS A 119 -23.59 16.93 0.68
N LEU A 120 -22.69 17.80 0.21
CA LEU A 120 -22.74 19.24 0.40
C LEU A 120 -22.91 19.91 -0.97
N GLU A 121 -23.81 20.87 -1.06
CA GLU A 121 -23.99 21.64 -2.29
C GLU A 121 -23.23 22.97 -2.16
N TYR A 122 -22.40 23.27 -3.14
CA TYR A 122 -21.64 24.53 -3.25
C TYR A 122 -21.85 25.16 -4.61
N THR A 123 -22.12 26.46 -4.64
CA THR A 123 -21.90 27.27 -5.85
C THR A 123 -20.40 27.41 -6.11
N ASP A 124 -20.03 27.87 -7.31
CA ASP A 124 -18.61 28.09 -7.63
C ASP A 124 -18.00 29.17 -6.73
N GLU A 125 -18.76 30.22 -6.39
CA GLU A 125 -18.33 31.29 -5.49
C GLU A 125 -18.10 30.78 -4.07
N GLU A 126 -19.01 29.95 -3.55
CA GLU A 126 -18.87 29.34 -2.23
C GLU A 126 -17.67 28.40 -2.17
N TYR A 127 -17.45 27.61 -3.24
CA TYR A 127 -16.29 26.74 -3.32
C TYR A 127 -14.98 27.54 -3.33
N GLN A 128 -14.91 28.65 -4.09
CA GLN A 128 -13.75 29.55 -4.09
C GLN A 128 -13.51 30.19 -2.71
N ALA A 129 -14.56 30.51 -1.97
CA ALA A 129 -14.44 31.01 -0.60
C ALA A 129 -13.81 29.95 0.33
N GLU A 130 -14.17 28.66 0.18
CA GLU A 130 -13.55 27.59 0.93
C GLU A 130 -12.04 27.41 0.58
N LEU A 131 -11.67 27.50 -0.70
CA LEU A 131 -10.26 27.50 -1.11
C LEU A 131 -9.48 28.65 -0.49
N LYS A 132 -10.06 29.84 -0.43
CA LYS A 132 -9.45 30.99 0.22
C LYS A 132 -9.27 30.76 1.72
N ARG A 133 -10.25 30.16 2.40
CA ARG A 133 -10.15 29.78 3.83
C ARG A 133 -9.00 28.81 4.07
N ILE A 134 -8.81 27.83 3.15
CA ILE A 134 -7.67 26.91 3.22
C ILE A 134 -6.36 27.67 3.09
N GLU A 135 -6.24 28.56 2.11
CA GLU A 135 -5.05 29.40 1.88
C GLU A 135 -4.73 30.28 3.09
N GLU A 136 -5.71 30.99 3.63
CA GLU A 136 -5.56 31.85 4.82
C GLU A 136 -5.03 31.09 6.03
N ARG A 137 -5.33 29.79 6.15
CA ARG A 137 -4.83 28.96 7.26
C ARG A 137 -3.50 28.27 6.92
N PHE A 138 -3.26 27.91 5.67
CA PHE A 138 -2.09 27.15 5.27
C PHE A 138 -0.84 28.01 5.08
N VAL A 139 -0.97 29.23 4.54
CA VAL A 139 0.14 30.16 4.32
C VAL A 139 0.90 30.51 5.62
N PRO A 140 0.25 30.86 6.73
CA PRO A 140 0.95 31.06 8.01
C PRO A 140 1.77 29.84 8.46
N PHE A 141 1.25 28.63 8.29
CA PHE A 141 1.98 27.40 8.58
C PHE A 141 3.22 27.23 7.66
N LEU A 142 3.10 27.51 6.36
CA LEU A 142 4.24 27.46 5.45
C LEU A 142 5.34 28.47 5.85
N ASN A 143 4.97 29.63 6.37
CA ASN A 143 5.93 30.61 6.88
C ASN A 143 6.67 30.12 8.13
N ILE A 144 6.00 29.43 9.04
CA ILE A 144 6.66 28.74 10.16
C ILE A 144 7.61 27.67 9.64
N CYS A 145 7.21 26.89 8.64
CA CYS A 145 8.05 25.88 8.04
C CYS A 145 9.31 26.49 7.37
N LYS A 146 9.17 27.63 6.68
CA LYS A 146 10.32 28.37 6.13
C LYS A 146 11.29 28.81 7.22
N GLU A 147 10.78 29.38 8.32
CA GLU A 147 11.56 29.86 9.45
C GLU A 147 12.37 28.73 10.14
N HIS A 148 11.74 27.55 10.28
CA HIS A 148 12.33 26.41 10.99
C HIS A 148 12.99 25.37 10.05
N HIS A 149 13.07 25.63 8.73
CA HIS A 149 13.58 24.70 7.73
C HIS A 149 12.89 23.31 7.79
N THR A 150 11.58 23.31 7.99
CA THR A 150 10.76 22.11 8.12
C THR A 150 10.07 21.80 6.81
N ALA A 151 10.32 20.61 6.27
CA ALA A 151 9.61 20.14 5.08
C ALA A 151 8.13 19.80 5.38
N VAL A 152 7.30 19.89 4.37
CA VAL A 152 5.88 19.54 4.48
C VAL A 152 5.57 18.31 3.64
N ARG A 153 4.87 17.31 4.21
CA ARG A 153 4.23 16.28 3.41
C ARG A 153 2.73 16.53 3.30
N ILE A 154 2.25 16.81 2.11
CA ILE A 154 0.83 16.83 1.79
C ILE A 154 0.42 15.38 1.55
N GLY A 155 -0.29 14.80 2.52
CA GLY A 155 -0.59 13.37 2.55
C GLY A 155 -2.06 13.10 2.54
N VAL A 156 -2.62 12.77 1.36
CA VAL A 156 -4.02 12.39 1.20
C VAL A 156 -4.18 10.90 1.44
N ASN A 157 -5.19 10.53 2.21
CA ASN A 157 -5.69 9.16 2.31
C ASN A 157 -7.11 9.13 1.72
N HIS A 158 -7.40 8.17 0.86
CA HIS A 158 -8.73 7.98 0.28
C HIS A 158 -9.83 7.93 1.36
N GLY A 159 -9.57 7.21 2.44
CA GLY A 159 -10.51 7.07 3.55
C GLY A 159 -10.82 8.34 4.36
N SER A 160 -10.04 9.41 4.19
CA SER A 160 -10.20 10.66 4.95
C SER A 160 -10.33 11.90 4.06
N LEU A 161 -10.82 11.77 2.84
CA LEU A 161 -11.19 12.90 2.00
C LEU A 161 -12.30 13.71 2.66
N SER A 162 -12.31 15.04 2.47
CA SER A 162 -13.37 15.90 3.00
C SER A 162 -14.69 15.73 2.25
N ASP A 163 -15.81 15.95 2.95
CA ASP A 163 -17.13 15.96 2.31
C ASP A 163 -17.22 17.02 1.21
N ARG A 164 -16.46 18.13 1.30
CA ARG A 164 -16.37 19.18 0.28
C ARG A 164 -15.82 18.65 -1.04
N ILE A 165 -14.68 17.96 -1.00
CA ILE A 165 -14.04 17.36 -2.19
C ILE A 165 -14.94 16.28 -2.79
N MET A 166 -15.45 15.38 -1.95
CA MET A 166 -16.33 14.27 -2.36
C MET A 166 -17.62 14.76 -3.02
N SER A 167 -18.18 15.86 -2.52
CA SER A 167 -19.41 16.42 -3.05
C SER A 167 -19.20 17.13 -4.40
N ARG A 168 -18.01 17.70 -4.63
CA ARG A 168 -17.68 18.43 -5.86
C ARG A 168 -17.23 17.50 -6.99
N TYR A 169 -16.40 16.49 -6.70
CA TYR A 169 -15.71 15.67 -7.70
C TYR A 169 -16.12 14.19 -7.68
N GLY A 170 -16.81 13.72 -6.63
CA GLY A 170 -17.22 12.32 -6.45
C GLY A 170 -16.25 11.51 -5.60
N ASP A 171 -16.41 10.18 -5.61
CA ASP A 171 -15.52 9.21 -4.93
C ASP A 171 -14.66 8.52 -6.01
N THR A 172 -13.76 9.27 -6.63
CA THR A 172 -12.98 8.87 -7.80
C THR A 172 -11.48 9.14 -7.59
N PRO A 173 -10.57 8.56 -8.39
CA PRO A 173 -9.15 8.93 -8.33
C PRO A 173 -8.88 10.41 -8.59
N GLU A 174 -9.73 11.10 -9.34
CA GLU A 174 -9.62 12.52 -9.69
C GLU A 174 -9.84 13.43 -8.47
N ASP A 175 -10.79 13.10 -7.58
CA ASP A 175 -11.06 13.87 -6.37
C ASP A 175 -9.91 13.75 -5.36
N ILE A 176 -9.30 12.55 -5.28
CA ILE A 176 -8.10 12.32 -4.47
C ILE A 176 -6.95 13.22 -4.95
N VAL A 177 -6.78 13.33 -6.28
CA VAL A 177 -5.75 14.16 -6.91
C VAL A 177 -6.02 15.63 -6.64
N GLU A 178 -7.25 16.11 -6.84
CA GLU A 178 -7.59 17.52 -6.65
C GLU A 178 -7.40 17.95 -5.18
N SER A 179 -7.71 17.07 -4.22
CA SER A 179 -7.41 17.31 -2.80
C SER A 179 -5.92 17.58 -2.54
N CYS A 180 -4.99 16.96 -3.30
CA CYS A 180 -3.58 17.30 -3.28
C CYS A 180 -3.28 18.62 -3.98
N MET A 181 -3.85 18.82 -5.18
CA MET A 181 -3.51 19.93 -6.06
C MET A 181 -3.94 21.29 -5.50
N GLU A 182 -5.03 21.36 -4.76
CA GLU A 182 -5.45 22.57 -4.05
C GLU A 182 -4.33 23.11 -3.14
N PHE A 183 -3.71 22.24 -2.35
CA PHE A 183 -2.60 22.60 -1.46
C PHE A 183 -1.30 22.88 -2.22
N LEU A 184 -1.03 22.12 -3.29
CA LEU A 184 0.17 22.31 -4.10
C LEU A 184 0.20 23.66 -4.82
N ARG A 185 -0.94 24.11 -5.34
CA ARG A 185 -1.04 25.41 -5.96
C ARG A 185 -0.72 26.54 -4.99
N ILE A 186 -1.08 26.38 -3.70
CA ILE A 186 -0.67 27.32 -2.63
C ILE A 186 0.84 27.25 -2.43
N CYS A 187 1.44 26.07 -2.27
CA CYS A 187 2.88 25.93 -2.13
C CYS A 187 3.65 26.58 -3.28
N LYS A 188 3.20 26.38 -4.53
CA LYS A 188 3.79 26.99 -5.72
C LYS A 188 3.73 28.52 -5.68
N ARG A 189 2.56 29.11 -5.35
CA ARG A 189 2.39 30.57 -5.22
C ARG A 189 3.28 31.17 -4.13
N GLU A 190 3.43 30.43 -3.02
CA GLU A 190 4.26 30.84 -1.88
C GLU A 190 5.76 30.56 -2.06
N ASN A 191 6.20 30.02 -3.20
CA ASN A 191 7.57 29.56 -3.45
C ASN A 191 8.08 28.63 -2.35
N PHE A 192 7.22 27.74 -1.84
CA PHE A 192 7.58 26.73 -0.85
C PHE A 192 7.85 25.39 -1.55
N ASN A 193 9.14 25.00 -1.64
CA ASN A 193 9.59 23.87 -2.46
C ASN A 193 9.92 22.60 -1.64
N ASP A 194 10.09 22.70 -0.32
CA ASP A 194 10.37 21.55 0.52
C ASP A 194 9.07 20.74 0.81
N VAL A 195 8.50 20.19 -0.28
CA VAL A 195 7.25 19.47 -0.27
C VAL A 195 7.44 18.04 -0.74
N VAL A 196 6.84 17.10 -0.03
CA VAL A 196 6.67 15.70 -0.43
C VAL A 196 5.19 15.39 -0.53
N LEU A 197 4.77 14.61 -1.52
CA LEU A 197 3.38 14.23 -1.70
C LEU A 197 3.15 12.76 -1.39
N SER A 198 1.96 12.43 -0.95
CA SER A 198 1.52 11.04 -0.91
C SER A 198 0.02 10.93 -1.11
N ILE A 199 -0.38 9.99 -1.96
CA ILE A 199 -1.74 9.45 -2.01
C ILE A 199 -1.67 8.02 -1.51
N LYS A 200 -2.56 7.65 -0.60
CA LYS A 200 -2.67 6.30 -0.05
C LYS A 200 -4.11 5.82 -0.07
N ALA A 201 -4.28 4.56 -0.40
CA ALA A 201 -5.52 3.83 -0.30
C ALA A 201 -5.23 2.38 0.12
N SER A 202 -6.20 1.70 0.70
CA SER A 202 -6.14 0.26 0.98
C SER A 202 -6.36 -0.57 -0.29
N ASN A 203 -7.05 0.00 -1.29
CA ASN A 203 -7.23 -0.55 -2.63
C ASN A 203 -6.03 -0.17 -3.50
N THR A 204 -5.29 -1.16 -3.99
CA THR A 204 -4.07 -0.97 -4.80
C THR A 204 -4.35 -0.32 -6.15
N VAL A 205 -5.48 -0.64 -6.80
CA VAL A 205 -5.89 -0.04 -8.09
C VAL A 205 -6.15 1.45 -7.89
N VAL A 206 -6.94 1.83 -6.88
CA VAL A 206 -7.23 3.23 -6.55
C VAL A 206 -5.93 3.98 -6.25
N MET A 207 -5.05 3.40 -5.44
CA MET A 207 -3.78 4.04 -5.05
C MET A 207 -2.89 4.28 -6.26
N VAL A 208 -2.66 3.27 -7.10
CA VAL A 208 -1.76 3.36 -8.27
C VAL A 208 -2.34 4.34 -9.31
N THR A 209 -3.63 4.23 -9.61
CA THR A 209 -4.30 5.12 -10.56
C THR A 209 -4.24 6.58 -10.10
N SER A 210 -4.55 6.85 -8.83
CA SER A 210 -4.51 8.21 -8.28
C SER A 210 -3.10 8.81 -8.28
N VAL A 211 -2.06 8.03 -7.97
CA VAL A 211 -0.67 8.51 -8.03
C VAL A 211 -0.25 8.83 -9.46
N ARG A 212 -0.60 7.99 -10.44
CA ARG A 212 -0.34 8.25 -11.87
C ARG A 212 -1.06 9.53 -12.36
N LEU A 213 -2.32 9.71 -11.95
CA LEU A 213 -3.09 10.93 -12.27
C LEU A 213 -2.47 12.15 -11.60
N LEU A 214 -2.02 12.06 -10.35
CA LEU A 214 -1.33 13.15 -9.66
C LEU A 214 -0.04 13.55 -10.40
N VAL A 215 0.74 12.59 -10.88
CA VAL A 215 1.93 12.87 -11.70
C VAL A 215 1.55 13.65 -12.95
N LYS A 216 0.53 13.20 -13.69
CA LYS A 216 0.04 13.89 -14.89
C LYS A 216 -0.47 15.31 -14.59
N ALA A 217 -1.19 15.48 -13.49
CA ALA A 217 -1.70 16.79 -13.07
C ALA A 217 -0.58 17.77 -12.70
N MET A 218 0.43 17.26 -11.96
CA MET A 218 1.62 18.05 -11.62
C MET A 218 2.40 18.46 -12.87
N ASP A 219 2.66 17.51 -13.78
CA ASP A 219 3.43 17.78 -15.01
C ASP A 219 2.69 18.83 -15.90
N LYS A 220 1.36 18.79 -15.95
CA LYS A 220 0.54 19.79 -16.67
C LYS A 220 0.68 21.20 -16.09
N GLU A 221 0.89 21.32 -14.78
CA GLU A 221 1.04 22.60 -14.09
C GLU A 221 2.52 22.95 -13.80
N ASP A 222 3.48 22.24 -14.43
CA ASP A 222 4.93 22.42 -14.23
C ASP A 222 5.32 22.32 -12.74
N MET A 223 4.93 21.23 -12.12
CA MET A 223 5.27 20.85 -10.75
C MET A 223 5.95 19.49 -10.72
N HIS A 224 7.08 19.38 -10.02
CA HIS A 224 7.90 18.17 -10.01
C HIS A 224 8.25 17.73 -8.59
N TYR A 225 7.30 17.83 -7.67
CA TYR A 225 7.52 17.44 -6.28
C TYR A 225 7.72 15.92 -6.12
N PRO A 226 8.58 15.50 -5.16
CA PRO A 226 8.81 14.09 -4.87
C PRO A 226 7.61 13.39 -4.23
N LEU A 227 7.53 12.08 -4.46
CA LEU A 227 6.41 11.23 -4.06
C LEU A 227 6.81 10.21 -2.99
N HIS A 228 5.97 10.11 -1.95
CA HIS A 228 6.03 9.07 -0.93
C HIS A 228 4.98 8.01 -1.19
N LEU A 229 5.41 6.80 -1.52
CA LEU A 229 4.53 5.69 -1.85
C LEU A 229 4.20 4.81 -0.63
N GLY A 230 3.06 4.18 -0.67
CA GLY A 230 2.66 3.17 0.30
C GLY A 230 1.20 2.79 0.18
N VAL A 231 0.92 1.50 0.28
CA VAL A 231 -0.44 0.99 0.47
C VAL A 231 -0.80 1.15 1.94
N THR A 232 -1.95 1.70 2.26
CA THR A 232 -2.42 1.80 3.64
C THR A 232 -3.26 0.57 4.00
N GLU A 233 -3.27 0.21 5.28
CA GLU A 233 -4.02 -0.94 5.80
C GLU A 233 -3.78 -2.24 5.00
N ALA A 234 -2.50 -2.50 4.68
CA ALA A 234 -2.13 -3.64 3.82
C ALA A 234 -2.35 -5.00 4.50
N GLY A 235 -2.46 -5.03 5.82
CA GLY A 235 -2.59 -6.25 6.59
C GLY A 235 -1.27 -6.70 7.21
N GLU A 236 -1.16 -7.98 7.52
CA GLU A 236 0.01 -8.59 8.16
C GLU A 236 0.54 -9.78 7.35
N GLY A 237 1.68 -10.30 7.75
CA GLY A 237 2.27 -11.50 7.19
C GLY A 237 2.56 -11.40 5.70
N GLU A 238 2.38 -12.50 5.00
CA GLU A 238 2.63 -12.59 3.56
C GLU A 238 1.68 -11.71 2.74
N ASP A 239 0.39 -11.72 3.07
CA ASP A 239 -0.61 -10.95 2.31
C ASP A 239 -0.34 -9.45 2.34
N GLY A 240 0.07 -8.91 3.50
CA GLY A 240 0.43 -7.49 3.62
C GLY A 240 1.68 -7.13 2.80
N ARG A 241 2.67 -8.03 2.77
CA ARG A 241 3.90 -7.88 1.98
C ARG A 241 3.60 -7.93 0.48
N ILE A 242 2.83 -8.91 0.01
CA ILE A 242 2.41 -9.06 -1.39
C ILE A 242 1.60 -7.83 -1.83
N LYS A 243 0.62 -7.39 -1.03
CA LYS A 243 -0.22 -6.22 -1.33
C LYS A 243 0.61 -4.94 -1.43
N SER A 244 1.58 -4.76 -0.53
CA SER A 244 2.52 -3.63 -0.59
C SER A 244 3.42 -3.71 -1.83
N ALA A 245 3.92 -4.91 -2.17
CA ALA A 245 4.77 -5.12 -3.34
C ALA A 245 4.02 -4.86 -4.65
N VAL A 246 2.78 -5.33 -4.78
CA VAL A 246 1.91 -5.04 -5.95
C VAL A 246 1.71 -3.55 -6.13
N GLY A 247 1.28 -2.82 -5.09
CA GLY A 247 0.96 -1.40 -5.23
C GLY A 247 2.19 -0.49 -5.35
N ILE A 248 3.18 -0.63 -4.46
CA ILE A 248 4.41 0.16 -4.49
C ILE A 248 5.24 -0.22 -5.73
N GLY A 249 5.36 -1.52 -6.01
CA GLY A 249 6.13 -2.05 -7.12
C GLY A 249 5.62 -1.59 -8.47
N ALA A 250 4.30 -1.51 -8.66
CA ALA A 250 3.71 -0.99 -9.89
C ALA A 250 4.26 0.42 -10.22
N LEU A 251 4.28 1.32 -9.24
CA LEU A 251 4.76 2.68 -9.43
C LEU A 251 6.29 2.77 -9.54
N LEU A 252 7.02 2.03 -8.71
CA LEU A 252 8.49 1.96 -8.80
C LEU A 252 8.92 1.42 -10.16
N SER A 253 8.19 0.47 -10.74
CA SER A 253 8.47 -0.07 -12.06
C SER A 253 8.31 0.95 -13.19
N GLU A 254 7.64 2.07 -12.96
CA GLU A 254 7.47 3.20 -13.86
C GLU A 254 8.42 4.37 -13.55
N GLY A 255 9.31 4.19 -12.59
CA GLY A 255 10.23 5.23 -12.15
C GLY A 255 9.57 6.28 -11.23
N ILE A 256 8.39 6.01 -10.71
CA ILE A 256 7.64 6.89 -9.80
C ILE A 256 7.93 6.48 -8.36
N GLY A 257 8.37 7.45 -7.53
CA GLY A 257 8.60 7.26 -6.10
C GLY A 257 9.99 7.66 -5.64
N ASP A 258 10.04 8.44 -4.57
CA ASP A 258 11.26 9.02 -3.98
C ASP A 258 11.45 8.63 -2.52
N THR A 259 10.39 8.20 -1.87
CA THR A 259 10.40 7.59 -0.54
C THR A 259 9.22 6.62 -0.42
N ILE A 260 9.39 5.58 0.38
CA ILE A 260 8.36 4.55 0.56
C ILE A 260 8.12 4.21 2.03
N ARG A 261 6.91 3.71 2.33
CA ARG A 261 6.59 3.00 3.56
C ARG A 261 5.76 1.76 3.22
N VAL A 262 6.26 0.60 3.58
CA VAL A 262 5.45 -0.61 3.72
C VAL A 262 4.67 -0.48 5.03
N SER A 263 3.37 -0.77 5.04
CA SER A 263 2.50 -0.63 6.22
C SER A 263 1.96 -2.00 6.62
N LEU A 264 2.55 -2.60 7.65
CA LEU A 264 2.17 -3.92 8.15
C LEU A 264 1.54 -3.80 9.55
N SER A 265 0.56 -4.66 9.84
CA SER A 265 -0.05 -4.81 11.18
C SER A 265 0.87 -5.63 12.09
N GLU A 266 2.15 -5.25 12.15
CA GLU A 266 3.26 -5.88 12.86
C GLU A 266 4.09 -4.82 13.58
N GLU A 267 5.18 -5.24 14.27
CA GLU A 267 6.15 -4.29 14.80
C GLU A 267 6.77 -3.46 13.66
N PRO A 268 6.88 -2.12 13.80
CA PRO A 268 7.21 -1.22 12.70
C PRO A 268 8.61 -1.44 12.11
N GLU A 269 9.55 -2.01 12.87
CA GLU A 269 10.87 -2.39 12.36
C GLU A 269 10.81 -3.50 11.30
N ASN A 270 9.77 -4.34 11.29
CA ASN A 270 9.57 -5.41 10.31
C ASN A 270 9.20 -4.86 8.91
N GLU A 271 8.72 -3.62 8.83
CA GLU A 271 8.44 -2.93 7.56
C GLU A 271 9.72 -2.65 6.76
N ILE A 272 10.84 -2.41 7.46
CA ILE A 272 12.09 -1.89 6.86
C ILE A 272 12.78 -2.90 5.94
N PRO A 273 12.99 -4.18 6.32
CA PRO A 273 13.59 -5.16 5.41
C PRO A 273 12.79 -5.32 4.11
N VAL A 274 11.47 -5.36 4.21
CA VAL A 274 10.58 -5.47 3.03
C VAL A 274 10.72 -4.26 2.13
N ALA A 275 10.69 -3.05 2.70
CA ALA A 275 10.86 -1.81 1.95
C ALA A 275 12.24 -1.76 1.25
N LYS A 276 13.31 -2.18 1.92
CA LYS A 276 14.65 -2.25 1.35
C LYS A 276 14.73 -3.21 0.16
N LYS A 277 14.12 -4.39 0.26
CA LYS A 277 14.05 -5.35 -0.86
C LYS A 277 13.33 -4.73 -2.06
N LEU A 278 12.20 -4.04 -1.86
CA LEU A 278 11.45 -3.39 -2.94
C LEU A 278 12.25 -2.31 -3.68
N ILE A 279 13.07 -1.51 -2.98
CA ILE A 279 13.86 -0.45 -3.62
C ILE A 279 15.19 -0.95 -4.22
N ALA A 280 15.68 -2.11 -3.80
CA ALA A 280 16.89 -2.72 -4.31
C ALA A 280 16.67 -3.56 -5.57
N THR A 281 15.40 -3.83 -5.92
CA THR A 281 15.04 -4.75 -7.01
C THR A 281 15.56 -4.25 -8.36
N PRO A 282 16.20 -5.11 -9.16
CA PRO A 282 16.68 -4.75 -10.49
C PRO A 282 15.52 -4.40 -11.44
N THR A 283 15.81 -3.56 -12.41
CA THR A 283 14.84 -3.19 -13.47
C THR A 283 14.57 -4.40 -14.38
N PRO A 284 13.30 -4.79 -14.62
CA PRO A 284 12.99 -5.88 -15.53
C PRO A 284 13.32 -5.48 -16.97
N LEU A 285 13.48 -6.48 -17.81
CA LEU A 285 13.47 -6.26 -19.24
C LEU A 285 12.09 -5.72 -19.67
N PRO A 286 12.02 -4.72 -20.57
CA PRO A 286 10.77 -4.21 -21.10
C PRO A 286 9.93 -5.36 -21.70
N LEU A 287 8.59 -5.23 -21.59
CA LEU A 287 7.70 -6.15 -22.32
C LEU A 287 8.02 -6.11 -23.83
N PRO A 288 7.85 -7.21 -24.58
CA PRO A 288 8.11 -7.24 -26.03
C PRO A 288 7.38 -6.12 -26.79
N GLU A 289 6.15 -5.77 -26.40
CA GLU A 289 5.39 -4.65 -26.98
C GLU A 289 6.04 -3.28 -26.76
N GLU A 290 6.79 -3.12 -25.68
CA GLU A 290 7.49 -1.86 -25.36
C GLU A 290 8.79 -1.68 -26.16
N ARG A 291 9.26 -2.75 -26.86
CA ARG A 291 10.48 -2.70 -27.68
C ARG A 291 10.27 -2.30 -29.12
N GLY A 292 9.03 -2.17 -29.59
CA GLY A 292 8.73 -1.78 -30.99
C GLY A 292 9.05 -2.84 -32.05
N ASP A 293 9.45 -4.05 -31.66
CA ASP A 293 9.75 -5.17 -32.55
C ASP A 293 8.60 -6.18 -32.49
N VAL A 294 7.53 -5.91 -33.21
CA VAL A 294 6.53 -6.92 -33.53
C VAL A 294 6.87 -7.49 -34.91
N THR A 295 7.63 -8.56 -34.95
CA THR A 295 7.57 -9.46 -36.10
C THR A 295 6.34 -10.33 -35.93
N ASP A 296 5.41 -10.23 -36.90
CA ASP A 296 4.19 -11.00 -37.03
C ASP A 296 4.41 -12.51 -36.73
N VAL A 297 3.95 -12.98 -35.58
CA VAL A 297 3.70 -14.39 -35.34
C VAL A 297 2.22 -14.62 -35.56
N LYS A 298 1.91 -15.22 -36.72
CA LYS A 298 0.55 -15.62 -37.08
C LYS A 298 -0.05 -16.51 -35.99
N SER A 299 -1.26 -16.14 -35.57
CA SER A 299 -2.14 -16.92 -34.70
C SER A 299 -2.49 -18.24 -35.38
N GLU A 300 -1.81 -19.33 -35.04
CA GLU A 300 -2.29 -20.70 -35.29
C GLU A 300 -2.74 -21.31 -33.96
N ASN A 301 -3.93 -21.89 -34.01
CA ASN A 301 -4.69 -22.54 -32.92
C ASN A 301 -3.81 -23.28 -31.91
N LEU A 302 -3.74 -22.81 -30.67
CA LEU A 302 -3.13 -23.51 -29.56
C LEU A 302 -4.21 -23.99 -28.57
N SER A 303 -4.57 -25.26 -28.74
CA SER A 303 -5.39 -26.06 -27.81
C SER A 303 -4.53 -26.93 -26.87
N SER A 304 -3.25 -26.59 -26.66
CA SER A 304 -2.30 -27.37 -25.87
C SER A 304 -1.75 -26.56 -24.68
N PRO A 305 -1.53 -27.17 -23.51
CA PRO A 305 -0.81 -26.51 -22.42
C PRO A 305 0.59 -26.15 -22.89
N LEU A 306 1.08 -25.01 -22.44
CA LEU A 306 2.37 -24.44 -22.81
C LEU A 306 3.50 -25.44 -22.52
N SER A 307 4.27 -25.77 -23.55
CA SER A 307 5.50 -26.55 -23.38
C SER A 307 6.65 -25.63 -22.92
N PRO A 308 7.70 -26.17 -22.30
CA PRO A 308 8.91 -25.41 -21.98
C PRO A 308 9.53 -24.68 -23.19
N SER A 309 9.21 -25.07 -24.41
CA SER A 309 9.64 -24.42 -25.66
C SER A 309 8.91 -23.08 -25.95
N ASP A 310 7.78 -22.81 -25.32
CA ASP A 310 7.02 -21.55 -25.46
C ASP A 310 7.58 -20.42 -24.59
N ILE A 311 8.55 -20.75 -23.72
CA ILE A 311 9.27 -19.79 -22.89
C ILE A 311 10.36 -19.17 -23.75
N PRO A 312 10.52 -17.81 -23.80
CA PRO A 312 11.64 -17.21 -24.52
C PRO A 312 12.97 -17.82 -24.02
N SER A 313 13.74 -18.43 -24.90
CA SER A 313 14.94 -19.21 -24.58
C SER A 313 16.08 -18.41 -23.92
N THR A 314 15.94 -17.10 -23.75
CA THR A 314 17.01 -16.21 -23.29
C THR A 314 17.01 -15.83 -21.81
N PRO A 315 15.90 -15.75 -21.04
CA PRO A 315 15.97 -15.33 -19.63
C PRO A 315 16.16 -16.46 -18.62
N LEU A 316 16.11 -17.71 -19.04
CA LEU A 316 16.05 -18.87 -18.12
C LEU A 316 17.27 -19.79 -18.20
N SER A 317 18.32 -19.37 -18.90
CA SER A 317 19.59 -20.10 -18.90
C SER A 317 20.27 -20.02 -17.53
N PRO A 318 20.92 -21.09 -17.04
CA PRO A 318 21.75 -21.04 -15.81
C PRO A 318 22.85 -19.99 -15.84
N SER A 319 23.15 -19.40 -17.01
CA SER A 319 24.09 -18.30 -17.18
C SER A 319 23.50 -16.90 -16.92
N VAL A 320 22.18 -16.80 -16.62
CA VAL A 320 21.54 -15.51 -16.30
C VAL A 320 21.93 -15.08 -14.90
N PRO A 321 22.37 -13.82 -14.70
CA PRO A 321 22.77 -13.34 -13.37
C PRO A 321 21.65 -13.50 -12.33
N PRO A 322 21.97 -13.71 -11.04
CA PRO A 322 21.02 -13.60 -9.94
C PRO A 322 20.26 -12.29 -10.02
N HIS A 323 19.03 -12.26 -9.50
CA HIS A 323 18.13 -11.10 -9.51
C HIS A 323 17.68 -10.62 -10.90
N THR A 324 17.74 -11.49 -11.92
CA THR A 324 17.17 -11.17 -13.25
C THR A 324 15.68 -11.49 -13.27
N VAL A 325 14.89 -10.56 -13.80
CA VAL A 325 13.44 -10.73 -13.96
C VAL A 325 13.08 -10.54 -15.43
N ALA A 326 12.26 -11.45 -15.96
CA ALA A 326 11.60 -11.30 -17.25
C ALA A 326 10.09 -11.40 -17.07
N ARG A 327 9.34 -10.66 -17.89
CA ARG A 327 7.89 -10.73 -17.92
C ARG A 327 7.37 -10.59 -19.36
N TRP A 328 6.27 -11.26 -19.67
CA TRP A 328 5.56 -11.14 -20.95
C TRP A 328 4.09 -11.50 -20.79
N ILE A 329 3.27 -11.13 -21.75
CA ILE A 329 1.84 -11.44 -21.77
C ILE A 329 1.55 -12.24 -23.03
N LYS A 330 0.78 -13.32 -22.91
CA LYS A 330 0.28 -14.13 -24.01
C LYS A 330 -1.09 -14.69 -23.62
N ASP A 331 -2.08 -14.58 -24.51
CA ASP A 331 -3.41 -15.15 -24.34
C ASP A 331 -4.07 -14.81 -22.98
N ASP A 332 -4.02 -13.53 -22.58
CA ASP A 332 -4.54 -13.01 -21.29
C ASP A 332 -3.80 -13.51 -20.04
N VAL A 333 -2.68 -14.20 -20.22
CA VAL A 333 -1.84 -14.71 -19.13
C VAL A 333 -0.58 -13.85 -19.02
N LEU A 334 -0.32 -13.35 -17.81
CA LEU A 334 0.96 -12.74 -17.45
C LEU A 334 1.93 -13.82 -16.96
N TYR A 335 3.09 -13.82 -17.53
CA TYR A 335 4.21 -14.66 -17.12
C TYR A 335 5.26 -13.81 -16.43
N VAL A 336 5.70 -14.23 -15.25
CA VAL A 336 6.81 -13.62 -14.51
C VAL A 336 7.86 -14.69 -14.27
N ALA A 337 9.07 -14.49 -14.76
CA ALA A 337 10.18 -15.41 -14.59
C ALA A 337 11.28 -14.76 -13.75
N LEU A 338 11.71 -15.46 -12.71
CA LEU A 338 12.66 -15.03 -11.71
C LEU A 338 13.88 -15.95 -11.66
N ASN A 339 14.98 -15.47 -11.08
CA ASN A 339 16.16 -16.26 -10.72
C ASN A 339 16.61 -15.91 -9.31
N GLU A 340 15.89 -16.42 -8.31
CA GLU A 340 16.08 -16.10 -6.89
C GLU A 340 16.29 -17.38 -6.06
N ASP A 341 17.16 -17.28 -5.04
CA ASP A 341 17.41 -18.38 -4.09
C ASP A 341 16.46 -18.32 -2.88
N ASP A 342 16.13 -17.12 -2.44
CA ASP A 342 15.29 -16.87 -1.26
C ASP A 342 13.80 -16.84 -1.63
N ALA A 343 12.99 -17.63 -0.92
CA ALA A 343 11.56 -17.74 -1.19
C ALA A 343 10.78 -16.43 -0.95
N ASP A 344 11.21 -15.61 0.01
CA ASP A 344 10.58 -14.31 0.29
C ASP A 344 10.92 -13.29 -0.81
N ASP A 345 12.13 -13.37 -1.40
CA ASP A 345 12.51 -12.57 -2.56
C ASP A 345 11.68 -12.97 -3.79
N VAL A 346 11.46 -14.27 -4.01
CA VAL A 346 10.56 -14.78 -5.05
C VAL A 346 9.17 -14.18 -4.91
N LYS A 347 8.59 -14.22 -3.72
CA LYS A 347 7.23 -13.67 -3.46
C LYS A 347 7.16 -12.17 -3.72
N LEU A 348 8.10 -11.42 -3.16
CA LEU A 348 8.13 -9.96 -3.30
C LEU A 348 8.35 -9.51 -4.74
N TYR A 349 9.29 -10.13 -5.44
CA TYR A 349 9.62 -9.74 -6.81
C TYR A 349 8.55 -10.19 -7.81
N ALA A 350 7.98 -11.38 -7.65
CA ALA A 350 6.82 -11.78 -8.43
C ALA A 350 5.66 -10.78 -8.28
N ALA A 351 5.33 -10.41 -7.04
CA ALA A 351 4.27 -9.47 -6.74
C ALA A 351 4.55 -8.06 -7.30
N MET A 352 5.78 -7.57 -7.14
CA MET A 352 6.21 -6.27 -7.64
C MET A 352 6.08 -6.17 -9.17
N TRP A 353 6.53 -7.20 -9.89
CA TRP A 353 6.58 -7.17 -11.34
C TRP A 353 5.26 -7.56 -12.02
N ALA A 354 4.40 -8.28 -11.33
CA ALA A 354 3.04 -8.55 -11.77
C ALA A 354 2.10 -7.36 -11.55
N GLY A 355 2.40 -6.49 -10.59
CA GLY A 355 1.46 -5.46 -10.12
C GLY A 355 0.93 -4.54 -11.22
N ALA A 356 1.79 -3.84 -11.96
CA ALA A 356 1.36 -2.89 -12.98
C ALA A 356 0.55 -3.54 -14.12
N PRO A 357 0.99 -4.63 -14.77
CA PRO A 357 0.19 -5.28 -15.82
C PRO A 357 -1.19 -5.75 -15.36
N LEU A 358 -1.30 -6.31 -14.16
CA LEU A 358 -2.57 -6.79 -13.61
C LEU A 358 -3.50 -5.63 -13.24
N ILE A 359 -2.98 -4.58 -12.59
CA ILE A 359 -3.75 -3.36 -12.26
C ILE A 359 -4.27 -2.67 -13.52
N ASP A 360 -3.51 -2.71 -14.61
CA ASP A 360 -3.88 -2.13 -15.91
C ASP A 360 -4.86 -3.01 -16.70
N GLY A 361 -5.26 -4.16 -16.19
CA GLY A 361 -6.15 -5.11 -16.89
C GLY A 361 -5.54 -5.69 -18.16
N LYS A 362 -4.19 -5.73 -18.27
CA LYS A 362 -3.50 -6.31 -19.42
C LYS A 362 -3.48 -7.84 -19.41
N ALA A 363 -3.74 -8.43 -18.25
CA ALA A 363 -3.87 -9.87 -18.05
C ALA A 363 -4.76 -10.16 -16.84
N HIS A 364 -5.43 -11.32 -16.84
CA HIS A 364 -6.31 -11.77 -15.75
C HIS A 364 -5.83 -13.09 -15.12
N GLU A 365 -4.84 -13.72 -15.71
CA GLU A 365 -4.19 -14.93 -15.23
C GLU A 365 -2.70 -14.69 -14.98
N LEU A 366 -2.09 -15.46 -14.09
CA LEU A 366 -0.69 -15.31 -13.71
C LEU A 366 0.01 -16.65 -13.58
N VAL A 367 1.17 -16.77 -14.22
CA VAL A 367 2.11 -17.89 -14.08
C VAL A 367 3.45 -17.35 -13.61
N ILE A 368 4.02 -17.97 -12.59
CA ILE A 368 5.30 -17.59 -12.01
C ILE A 368 6.30 -18.72 -12.21
N TYR A 369 7.44 -18.36 -12.76
CA TYR A 369 8.60 -19.24 -12.89
C TYR A 369 9.72 -18.77 -11.95
N ASN A 370 10.44 -19.72 -11.38
CA ASN A 370 11.73 -19.45 -10.74
C ASN A 370 12.75 -20.48 -11.21
N LYS A 371 13.93 -20.00 -11.65
CA LYS A 371 15.01 -20.86 -12.18
C LYS A 371 14.57 -21.84 -13.28
N GLY A 372 13.62 -21.42 -14.11
CA GLY A 372 13.09 -22.21 -15.24
C GLY A 372 11.94 -23.15 -14.89
N GLU A 373 11.59 -23.29 -13.62
CA GLU A 373 10.49 -24.15 -13.17
C GLU A 373 9.23 -23.33 -12.85
N VAL A 374 8.04 -23.86 -13.15
CA VAL A 374 6.77 -23.26 -12.74
C VAL A 374 6.59 -23.50 -11.24
N ILE A 375 6.55 -22.41 -10.48
CA ILE A 375 6.39 -22.47 -9.01
C ILE A 375 4.98 -22.12 -8.56
N SER A 376 4.22 -21.40 -9.37
CA SER A 376 2.82 -21.05 -9.08
C SER A 376 2.07 -20.72 -10.38
N SER A 377 0.78 -21.04 -10.42
CA SER A 377 -0.12 -20.65 -11.51
C SER A 377 -1.51 -20.41 -10.96
N SER A 378 -2.31 -19.59 -11.65
CA SER A 378 -3.70 -19.38 -11.32
C SER A 378 -4.52 -20.66 -11.41
N GLU A 379 -5.59 -20.76 -10.63
CA GLU A 379 -6.38 -21.99 -10.47
C GLU A 379 -6.99 -22.47 -11.79
N GLU A 380 -7.49 -21.58 -12.65
CA GLU A 380 -8.04 -21.96 -13.96
C GLU A 380 -7.00 -22.61 -14.87
N LEU A 381 -5.77 -22.11 -14.87
CA LEU A 381 -4.69 -22.70 -15.66
C LEU A 381 -4.28 -24.07 -15.12
N ARG A 382 -4.30 -24.23 -13.79
CA ARG A 382 -4.02 -25.50 -13.12
C ARG A 382 -5.07 -26.55 -13.47
N VAL A 383 -6.35 -26.22 -13.38
CA VAL A 383 -7.47 -27.11 -13.76
C VAL A 383 -7.38 -27.51 -15.24
N LYS A 384 -7.18 -26.54 -16.14
CA LYS A 384 -6.99 -26.83 -17.58
C LYS A 384 -5.80 -27.78 -17.85
N SER A 385 -4.70 -27.61 -17.11
CA SER A 385 -3.54 -28.49 -17.24
C SER A 385 -3.78 -29.91 -16.72
N GLU A 386 -4.54 -30.06 -15.62
CA GLU A 386 -4.93 -31.36 -15.06
C GLU A 386 -5.95 -32.08 -15.96
N GLU A 387 -6.94 -31.37 -16.49
CA GLU A 387 -7.89 -31.93 -17.47
C GLU A 387 -7.19 -32.39 -18.77
N PHE A 388 -6.18 -31.63 -19.23
CA PHE A 388 -5.40 -32.01 -20.39
C PHE A 388 -4.58 -33.28 -20.12
N LYS A 389 -3.91 -33.36 -18.94
CA LYS A 389 -3.17 -34.57 -18.54
C LYS A 389 -4.08 -35.79 -18.43
N LEU A 390 -5.29 -35.63 -17.88
CA LEU A 390 -6.29 -36.67 -17.79
C LEU A 390 -6.75 -37.12 -19.20
N ARG A 391 -6.84 -36.21 -20.19
CA ARG A 391 -7.16 -36.53 -21.57
C ARG A 391 -6.01 -37.24 -22.29
N GLU A 392 -4.75 -36.86 -22.04
CA GLU A 392 -3.59 -37.55 -22.57
C GLU A 392 -3.39 -38.94 -21.93
N ALA A 393 -3.48 -39.04 -20.61
CA ALA A 393 -3.42 -40.33 -19.90
C ALA A 393 -4.51 -41.31 -20.36
N ASN A 394 -5.70 -40.80 -20.72
CA ASN A 394 -6.77 -41.63 -21.31
C ASN A 394 -6.51 -42.00 -22.81
N ARG A 395 -5.64 -41.28 -23.51
CA ARG A 395 -5.18 -41.67 -24.87
C ARG A 395 -4.03 -42.65 -24.82
N ASP A 396 -3.13 -42.54 -23.83
CA ASP A 396 -1.92 -43.39 -23.70
C ASP A 396 -2.14 -44.67 -22.93
N CYS A 397 -3.35 -44.96 -22.45
CA CYS A 397 -3.68 -46.26 -21.85
C CYS A 397 -3.54 -47.47 -22.81
N GLN A 398 -2.98 -47.25 -24.01
CA GLN A 398 -2.60 -48.33 -24.96
C GLN A 398 -1.08 -48.52 -25.14
N SER A 399 -0.23 -47.80 -24.43
CA SER A 399 1.22 -48.01 -24.47
C SER A 399 1.82 -47.99 -23.04
N ASN A 400 2.44 -49.09 -22.66
CA ASN A 400 3.14 -49.29 -21.41
C ASN A 400 4.27 -48.27 -21.21
N GLY A 401 4.14 -47.37 -20.26
CA GLY A 401 5.19 -46.48 -19.80
C GLY A 401 4.81 -45.82 -18.49
N ASN A 402 5.56 -46.14 -17.45
CA ASN A 402 5.42 -45.58 -16.08
C ASN A 402 5.57 -44.05 -16.15
N PRO A 403 4.60 -43.23 -15.77
CA PRO A 403 4.78 -41.79 -15.73
C PRO A 403 5.65 -41.44 -14.52
N ASP A 404 6.80 -40.85 -14.81
CA ASP A 404 7.70 -40.31 -13.79
C ASP A 404 6.96 -39.18 -13.03
N SER A 405 6.59 -39.47 -11.77
CA SER A 405 5.80 -38.61 -10.91
C SER A 405 6.60 -37.47 -10.27
N SER A 406 7.82 -37.20 -10.76
CA SER A 406 8.77 -36.26 -10.14
C SER A 406 8.63 -34.78 -10.56
N LEU A 407 7.72 -34.44 -11.48
CA LEU A 407 7.66 -33.10 -12.09
C LEU A 407 6.79 -32.07 -11.34
N PHE A 408 6.16 -32.40 -10.23
CA PHE A 408 5.33 -31.48 -9.43
C PHE A 408 5.52 -31.60 -7.92
N THR A 409 6.74 -31.42 -7.43
CA THR A 409 6.92 -30.97 -6.07
C THR A 409 6.85 -29.44 -6.05
N LEU A 410 5.65 -28.89 -6.24
CA LEU A 410 5.39 -27.51 -5.84
C LEU A 410 5.74 -27.39 -4.36
N HIS A 411 6.71 -26.53 -4.04
CA HIS A 411 6.90 -26.12 -2.65
C HIS A 411 5.56 -25.60 -2.16
N SER A 412 4.93 -26.27 -1.20
CA SER A 412 3.57 -25.96 -0.72
C SER A 412 3.38 -24.50 -0.31
N SER A 413 4.48 -23.82 0.04
CA SER A 413 4.52 -22.40 0.43
C SER A 413 4.39 -21.39 -0.73
N LEU A 414 4.54 -21.83 -1.99
CA LEU A 414 4.49 -20.94 -3.18
C LEU A 414 3.29 -21.24 -4.08
N ALA A 415 2.59 -22.37 -3.85
CA ALA A 415 1.49 -22.82 -4.72
C ALA A 415 0.38 -21.77 -4.90
N ASP A 416 0.07 -21.03 -3.84
CA ASP A 416 -1.02 -20.02 -3.82
C ASP A 416 -0.55 -18.59 -4.12
N LEU A 417 0.74 -18.42 -4.47
CA LEU A 417 1.33 -17.10 -4.70
C LEU A 417 0.61 -16.33 -5.81
N SER A 418 0.33 -16.99 -6.94
CA SER A 418 -0.41 -16.37 -8.06
C SER A 418 -1.80 -15.90 -7.62
N ALA A 419 -2.54 -16.69 -6.84
CA ALA A 419 -3.84 -16.32 -6.32
C ALA A 419 -3.76 -15.10 -5.37
N SER A 420 -2.76 -15.08 -4.49
CA SER A 420 -2.52 -13.95 -3.58
C SER A 420 -2.16 -12.66 -4.32
N ILE A 421 -1.36 -12.74 -5.39
CA ILE A 421 -1.01 -11.58 -6.23
C ILE A 421 -2.22 -11.09 -7.02
N LEU A 422 -3.01 -12.00 -7.63
CA LEU A 422 -4.23 -11.63 -8.35
C LEU A 422 -5.24 -10.94 -7.43
N GLN A 423 -5.39 -11.43 -6.18
CA GLN A 423 -6.23 -10.79 -5.18
C GLN A 423 -5.70 -9.40 -4.77
N ALA A 424 -4.39 -9.27 -4.55
CA ALA A 424 -3.76 -7.99 -4.22
C ALA A 424 -3.89 -6.95 -5.35
N ALA A 425 -3.90 -7.40 -6.62
CA ALA A 425 -4.14 -6.57 -7.81
C ALA A 425 -5.64 -6.35 -8.12
N ARG A 426 -6.55 -6.88 -7.28
CA ARG A 426 -8.02 -6.77 -7.45
C ARG A 426 -8.59 -7.47 -8.67
N VAL A 427 -7.86 -8.40 -9.25
CA VAL A 427 -8.30 -9.20 -10.42
C VAL A 427 -9.27 -10.30 -10.00
N ARG A 428 -8.91 -11.06 -8.95
CA ARG A 428 -9.73 -12.19 -8.45
C ARG A 428 -9.61 -12.34 -6.94
N PHE A 429 -10.73 -12.67 -6.28
CA PHE A 429 -10.78 -12.92 -4.83
C PHE A 429 -10.99 -14.41 -4.58
N THR A 430 -10.04 -15.05 -3.90
CA THR A 430 -10.06 -16.49 -3.61
C THR A 430 -10.14 -16.82 -2.12
N LYS A 431 -9.82 -15.85 -1.25
CA LYS A 431 -9.85 -15.99 0.21
C LYS A 431 -10.33 -14.71 0.88
N THR A 432 -10.72 -14.80 2.15
CA THR A 432 -11.08 -13.62 2.95
C THR A 432 -9.92 -12.63 3.01
N GLU A 433 -10.20 -11.37 2.68
CA GLU A 433 -9.25 -10.26 2.78
C GLU A 433 -9.42 -9.55 4.12
N TYR A 434 -8.30 -9.31 4.81
CA TYR A 434 -8.27 -8.50 6.02
C TYR A 434 -7.63 -7.15 5.70
N ILE A 435 -8.44 -6.09 5.75
CA ILE A 435 -8.00 -4.70 5.58
C ILE A 435 -7.69 -4.20 6.99
N SER A 436 -6.45 -4.39 7.45
CA SER A 436 -6.07 -4.04 8.83
C SER A 436 -5.01 -2.97 8.88
N CYS A 437 -5.19 -2.00 9.78
CA CYS A 437 -4.23 -0.92 9.93
C CYS A 437 -2.97 -1.38 10.68
N PRO A 438 -1.81 -0.73 10.42
CA PRO A 438 -0.55 -1.10 11.06
C PRO A 438 -0.48 -0.73 12.55
N GLY A 439 -1.49 -0.03 13.07
CA GLY A 439 -1.41 0.59 14.38
C GLY A 439 -0.60 1.91 14.38
N CYS A 440 -0.83 2.73 15.36
CA CYS A 440 -0.09 3.97 15.64
C CYS A 440 -0.46 4.44 17.05
N GLY A 441 0.08 5.57 17.51
CA GLY A 441 -0.26 6.14 18.81
C GLY A 441 -1.75 6.48 19.05
N ARG A 442 -2.62 6.28 18.03
CA ARG A 442 -4.08 6.41 18.12
C ARG A 442 -4.80 5.08 18.38
N THR A 443 -4.11 3.96 18.36
CA THR A 443 -4.71 2.64 18.57
C THR A 443 -5.24 2.51 19.99
N LEU A 444 -6.47 2.01 20.13
CA LEU A 444 -7.23 2.08 21.38
C LEU A 444 -7.37 0.72 22.09
N TYR A 445 -6.82 -0.36 21.52
CA TYR A 445 -6.91 -1.72 22.01
C TYR A 445 -5.72 -2.57 21.48
N ASP A 446 -5.59 -3.82 21.93
CA ASP A 446 -4.60 -4.76 21.39
C ASP A 446 -4.96 -5.16 19.95
N LEU A 447 -4.47 -4.39 18.98
CA LEU A 447 -4.81 -4.54 17.57
C LEU A 447 -4.27 -5.86 17.00
N GLN A 448 -2.99 -6.18 17.23
CA GLN A 448 -2.36 -7.37 16.65
C GLN A 448 -2.99 -8.65 17.21
N GLY A 449 -3.17 -8.74 18.52
CA GLY A 449 -3.86 -9.89 19.14
C GLY A 449 -5.32 -10.01 18.68
N THR A 450 -6.00 -8.88 18.43
CA THR A 450 -7.38 -8.89 17.92
C THR A 450 -7.46 -9.35 16.47
N ILE A 451 -6.52 -8.92 15.60
CA ILE A 451 -6.43 -9.42 14.21
C ILE A 451 -6.27 -10.94 14.23
N ALA A 452 -5.36 -11.47 15.03
CA ALA A 452 -5.15 -12.91 15.16
C ALA A 452 -6.42 -13.65 15.62
N ARG A 453 -7.13 -13.12 16.64
CA ARG A 453 -8.40 -13.67 17.14
C ARG A 453 -9.49 -13.69 16.07
N ILE A 454 -9.66 -12.57 15.33
CA ILE A 454 -10.66 -12.49 14.26
C ILE A 454 -10.34 -13.48 13.14
N LYS A 455 -9.08 -13.55 12.69
CA LYS A 455 -8.66 -14.49 11.65
C LYS A 455 -8.93 -15.94 12.05
N ALA A 456 -8.54 -16.33 13.25
CA ALA A 456 -8.78 -17.69 13.77
C ALA A 456 -10.29 -18.01 13.83
N ALA A 457 -11.11 -17.07 14.31
CA ALA A 457 -12.55 -17.25 14.42
C ALA A 457 -13.24 -17.34 13.03
N VAL A 458 -12.86 -16.50 12.09
CA VAL A 458 -13.37 -16.52 10.69
C VAL A 458 -12.93 -17.78 9.98
N SER A 459 -11.67 -18.22 10.12
CA SER A 459 -11.19 -19.47 9.53
C SER A 459 -11.97 -20.67 10.04
N LYS A 460 -12.23 -20.74 11.35
CA LYS A 460 -13.04 -21.80 11.95
C LYS A 460 -14.49 -21.78 11.44
N ALA A 461 -15.11 -20.60 11.32
CA ALA A 461 -16.47 -20.45 10.76
C ALA A 461 -16.50 -20.87 9.29
N ALA A 462 -15.45 -20.63 8.52
CA ALA A 462 -15.34 -21.00 7.11
C ALA A 462 -15.31 -22.52 6.86
N GLU A 463 -15.00 -23.33 7.87
CA GLU A 463 -15.06 -24.81 7.77
C GLU A 463 -16.51 -25.30 7.58
N THR A 464 -17.48 -24.64 8.19
CA THR A 464 -18.88 -25.03 8.19
C THR A 464 -19.77 -24.11 7.35
N ASN A 465 -19.38 -22.86 7.13
CA ASN A 465 -20.14 -21.86 6.40
C ASN A 465 -19.29 -21.22 5.27
N PRO A 466 -19.55 -21.58 4.00
CA PRO A 466 -18.80 -21.08 2.85
C PRO A 466 -18.78 -19.55 2.71
N ARG A 467 -19.73 -18.83 3.30
CA ARG A 467 -19.80 -17.37 3.30
C ARG A 467 -18.55 -16.72 3.88
N PHE A 468 -17.95 -17.37 4.88
CA PHE A 468 -16.73 -16.86 5.53
C PHE A 468 -15.44 -17.02 4.69
N LYS A 469 -15.53 -17.62 3.50
CA LYS A 469 -14.33 -17.90 2.66
C LYS A 469 -13.86 -16.73 1.83
N THR A 470 -14.75 -15.77 1.49
CA THR A 470 -14.44 -14.68 0.53
C THR A 470 -14.91 -13.30 1.01
N LEU A 471 -14.89 -13.08 2.32
CA LEU A 471 -15.25 -11.80 2.93
C LEU A 471 -14.13 -10.77 2.80
N LYS A 472 -14.49 -9.49 2.91
CA LYS A 472 -13.58 -8.40 3.15
C LYS A 472 -13.87 -7.82 4.54
N ILE A 473 -12.94 -7.97 5.47
CA ILE A 473 -13.10 -7.55 6.87
C ILE A 473 -12.11 -6.43 7.19
N GLY A 474 -12.64 -5.25 7.54
CA GLY A 474 -11.86 -4.11 8.01
C GLY A 474 -11.57 -4.23 9.50
N ILE A 475 -10.30 -4.10 9.93
CA ILE A 475 -9.90 -4.14 11.35
C ILE A 475 -9.07 -2.89 11.63
N MET A 476 -9.67 -1.90 12.32
CA MET A 476 -9.11 -0.57 12.46
C MET A 476 -8.90 -0.19 13.92
N GLY A 477 -7.69 0.27 14.25
CA GLY A 477 -7.33 0.69 15.61
C GLY A 477 -8.09 1.93 16.11
N CYS A 478 -8.60 2.79 15.20
CA CYS A 478 -9.35 4.00 15.55
C CYS A 478 -10.23 4.49 14.40
N ILE A 479 -11.11 5.46 14.69
CA ILE A 479 -12.07 6.03 13.72
C ILE A 479 -11.45 7.05 12.74
N VAL A 480 -10.20 7.45 12.88
CA VAL A 480 -9.62 8.59 12.12
C VAL A 480 -9.65 8.37 10.61
N ASN A 481 -9.13 7.23 10.16
CA ASN A 481 -9.18 6.83 8.75
C ASN A 481 -10.05 5.58 8.55
N GLY A 482 -10.31 4.83 9.65
CA GLY A 482 -10.88 3.49 9.62
C GLY A 482 -12.12 3.34 8.73
N PRO A 483 -13.22 4.07 9.00
CA PRO A 483 -14.45 3.91 8.23
C PRO A 483 -14.30 4.20 6.73
N GLY A 484 -13.40 5.10 6.35
CA GLY A 484 -13.14 5.41 4.96
C GLY A 484 -12.23 4.40 4.26
N GLU A 485 -11.15 3.96 4.93
CA GLU A 485 -10.20 2.99 4.36
C GLU A 485 -10.79 1.58 4.24
N MET A 486 -11.79 1.24 5.04
CA MET A 486 -12.53 0.00 4.93
C MET A 486 -13.84 0.14 4.14
N ALA A 487 -13.99 1.22 3.36
CA ALA A 487 -15.22 1.46 2.58
C ALA A 487 -15.56 0.31 1.61
N ASP A 488 -14.54 -0.42 1.15
CA ASP A 488 -14.66 -1.62 0.30
C ASP A 488 -14.85 -2.91 1.12
N ALA A 489 -14.83 -2.84 2.47
CA ALA A 489 -15.03 -4.00 3.32
C ALA A 489 -16.53 -4.33 3.45
N ASP A 490 -16.84 -5.63 3.52
CA ASP A 490 -18.20 -6.08 3.80
C ASP A 490 -18.56 -5.77 5.26
N TYR A 491 -17.62 -6.02 6.17
CA TYR A 491 -17.78 -5.80 7.62
C TYR A 491 -16.56 -5.08 8.21
N GLY A 492 -16.79 -4.29 9.26
CA GLY A 492 -15.75 -3.53 9.93
C GLY A 492 -15.75 -3.68 11.46
N TYR A 493 -14.55 -3.80 12.01
CA TYR A 493 -14.27 -3.80 13.45
C TYR A 493 -13.37 -2.60 13.76
N VAL A 494 -13.90 -1.59 14.45
CA VAL A 494 -13.23 -0.28 14.58
C VAL A 494 -13.14 0.15 16.04
N GLY A 495 -11.95 0.50 16.50
CA GLY A 495 -11.74 1.07 17.84
C GLY A 495 -12.50 2.39 18.02
N ALA A 496 -13.39 2.44 19.03
CA ALA A 496 -14.27 3.57 19.30
C ALA A 496 -13.95 4.31 20.61
N GLY A 497 -13.07 3.75 21.43
CA GLY A 497 -12.63 4.28 22.73
C GLY A 497 -11.79 3.21 23.44
N PRO A 498 -11.18 3.51 24.59
CA PRO A 498 -10.45 2.51 25.36
C PRO A 498 -11.32 1.28 25.64
N ASN A 499 -10.90 0.12 25.16
CA ASN A 499 -11.61 -1.18 25.28
C ASN A 499 -13.05 -1.16 24.71
N LYS A 500 -13.34 -0.27 23.76
CA LYS A 500 -14.64 -0.17 23.09
C LYS A 500 -14.50 -0.24 21.59
N ILE A 501 -15.37 -1.02 20.96
CA ILE A 501 -15.38 -1.28 19.53
C ILE A 501 -16.72 -0.88 18.94
N SER A 502 -16.71 -0.42 17.71
CA SER A 502 -17.92 -0.27 16.88
C SER A 502 -17.86 -1.20 15.70
N LEU A 503 -18.98 -1.83 15.36
CA LEU A 503 -19.12 -2.70 14.20
C LEU A 503 -19.78 -1.94 13.04
N TYR A 504 -19.32 -2.26 11.84
CA TYR A 504 -19.77 -1.63 10.60
C TYR A 504 -20.21 -2.66 9.57
N LYS A 505 -21.15 -2.25 8.71
CA LYS A 505 -21.47 -2.88 7.43
C LYS A 505 -21.13 -1.89 6.33
N GLY A 506 -20.08 -2.17 5.55
CA GLY A 506 -19.53 -1.15 4.65
C GLY A 506 -19.19 0.14 5.39
N LYS A 507 -19.84 1.24 5.01
CA LYS A 507 -19.64 2.58 5.62
C LYS A 507 -20.57 2.86 6.83
N GLU A 508 -21.58 2.02 7.07
CA GLU A 508 -22.60 2.23 8.09
C GLU A 508 -22.21 1.61 9.44
N CYS A 509 -22.26 2.40 10.51
CA CYS A 509 -22.02 1.91 11.87
C CYS A 509 -23.29 1.25 12.41
N VAL A 510 -23.27 -0.07 12.57
CA VAL A 510 -24.45 -0.87 12.97
C VAL A 510 -24.55 -1.07 14.48
N GLU A 511 -23.42 -1.14 15.20
CA GLU A 511 -23.41 -1.23 16.67
C GLU A 511 -22.24 -0.43 17.24
N LYS A 512 -22.50 0.38 18.25
CA LYS A 512 -21.51 1.32 18.82
C LYS A 512 -21.08 0.92 20.22
N ALA A 513 -19.81 1.19 20.54
CA ALA A 513 -19.26 1.14 21.89
C ALA A 513 -19.42 -0.22 22.60
N ILE A 514 -19.32 -1.31 21.87
CA ILE A 514 -19.33 -2.69 22.37
C ILE A 514 -18.08 -2.92 23.21
N PRO A 515 -18.16 -3.61 24.36
CA PRO A 515 -16.97 -4.06 25.07
C PRO A 515 -16.08 -4.94 24.19
N GLU A 516 -14.77 -4.69 24.19
CA GLU A 516 -13.82 -5.43 23.33
C GLU A 516 -13.92 -6.95 23.53
N ALA A 517 -14.16 -7.41 24.76
CA ALA A 517 -14.27 -8.83 25.09
C ALA A 517 -15.43 -9.56 24.36
N GLU A 518 -16.48 -8.83 23.96
CA GLU A 518 -17.66 -9.38 23.29
C GLU A 518 -17.60 -9.15 21.76
N ALA A 519 -16.78 -8.21 21.30
CA ALA A 519 -16.91 -7.63 19.97
C ALA A 519 -16.56 -8.62 18.84
N VAL A 520 -15.64 -9.57 19.06
CA VAL A 520 -15.30 -10.60 18.05
C VAL A 520 -16.49 -11.55 17.85
N GLN A 521 -17.11 -12.03 18.93
CA GLN A 521 -18.27 -12.92 18.80
C GLN A 521 -19.44 -12.18 18.14
N LYS A 522 -19.70 -10.95 18.53
CA LYS A 522 -20.75 -10.13 17.91
C LYS A 522 -20.51 -9.88 16.41
N LEU A 523 -19.24 -9.72 15.99
CA LEU A 523 -18.92 -9.63 14.56
C LEU A 523 -19.31 -10.90 13.82
N LEU A 524 -18.99 -12.09 14.35
CA LEU A 524 -19.38 -13.37 13.73
C LEU A 524 -20.91 -13.54 13.69
N ASP A 525 -21.59 -13.30 14.80
CA ASP A 525 -23.05 -13.36 14.88
C ASP A 525 -23.71 -12.40 13.89
N PHE A 526 -23.11 -11.23 13.69
CA PHE A 526 -23.60 -10.24 12.72
C PHE A 526 -23.42 -10.73 11.28
N ILE A 527 -22.25 -11.29 10.93
CA ILE A 527 -21.98 -11.87 9.61
C ILE A 527 -22.96 -13.02 9.32
N GLU A 528 -23.26 -13.87 10.30
CA GLU A 528 -24.20 -14.98 10.16
C GLU A 528 -25.65 -14.52 9.96
N LYS A 529 -26.09 -13.49 10.69
CA LYS A 529 -27.47 -12.97 10.62
C LYS A 529 -27.75 -12.13 9.37
N ASP A 530 -26.72 -11.57 8.77
CA ASP A 530 -26.81 -10.73 7.57
C ASP A 530 -26.90 -11.58 6.28
N ALA A 531 -27.12 -12.89 6.45
CA ALA A 531 -27.21 -13.89 5.39
C ALA A 531 -28.56 -13.89 4.66
#